data_2c8bf118d0364770818145836d55e1bb
#
_entry.id   2c8bf118d0364770818145836d55e1bb
#
_cell.length_a   1.000
_cell.length_b   1.000
_cell.length_c   1.000
_cell.angle_alpha   90.00
_cell.angle_beta   90.00
_cell.angle_gamma   90.00
#
_symmetry.space_group_name_H-M   'P 1'
#
loop_
_entity.id
_entity.type
_entity.pdbx_description
1 polymer ?
#
loop_
_entity_poly.entity_id
_entity_poly.type
_entity_poly.pdbx_seq_one_letter_code
_entity_poly.pdbx_strand_id
1 'polypeptide(L)'
;MSSDQKLSTAEQALRDAANEYHRLPTRGKISVSPTKPLSNQRDLALAYSPGVAYPCLAIEKDPSLAFDYTSRGNLVAVITNGTAVLGLGDIGPLASKPVMEGKGCLFKKFAGVDVFDIELAERDPDKLIEIIAALEPTLGGINLEDIKAPECFYIEKQLSARMNIPVFHDDQHGTAIISSAALLNGLELVGKKIEEVKLAVSGAGAAAIACLDVMVGLGVKRENIFVCDSKGVIHADRTDKLDESKQRYQQHTSARTLADAVHGADVFLGCSAPGVLTADMVKTMAASPLILALANPEPEIRPEVAKAARPDCIIATGRSDYPNQVNN
;
A
#
# COMPACT_ATOMS: atom_id res chain seq x y z
N MET A 1 12.75 -15.43 0.59
CA MET A 1 12.76 -16.70 1.39
C MET A 1 13.68 -17.68 0.68
N SER A 2 14.72 -18.21 1.32
CA SER A 2 15.58 -19.23 0.70
C SER A 2 14.79 -20.53 0.55
N SER A 3 14.99 -21.24 -0.56
CA SER A 3 14.23 -22.42 -1.01
C SER A 3 14.34 -23.67 -0.12
N ASP A 4 15.01 -23.63 1.02
CA ASP A 4 15.36 -24.81 1.82
C ASP A 4 14.80 -24.85 3.26
N GLN A 5 13.96 -23.89 3.65
CA GLN A 5 13.30 -23.97 4.96
C GLN A 5 12.10 -24.91 4.88
N LYS A 6 12.10 -26.04 5.61
CA LYS A 6 10.93 -26.92 5.74
C LYS A 6 9.79 -26.13 6.37
N LEU A 7 8.73 -25.93 5.63
CA LEU A 7 7.49 -25.31 6.12
C LEU A 7 6.92 -26.15 7.27
N SER A 8 6.33 -25.49 8.26
CA SER A 8 5.52 -26.16 9.27
C SER A 8 4.27 -26.79 8.63
N THR A 9 3.64 -27.73 9.30
CA THR A 9 2.40 -28.38 8.81
C THR A 9 1.30 -27.35 8.52
N ALA A 10 1.18 -26.30 9.34
CA ALA A 10 0.19 -25.24 9.14
C ALA A 10 0.52 -24.38 7.91
N GLU A 11 1.79 -24.02 7.71
CA GLU A 11 2.23 -23.28 6.53
C GLU A 11 2.05 -24.07 5.24
N GLN A 12 2.31 -25.39 5.28
CA GLN A 12 2.07 -26.27 4.15
C GLN A 12 0.58 -26.35 3.83
N ALA A 13 -0.30 -26.51 4.82
CA ALA A 13 -1.74 -26.55 4.61
C ALA A 13 -2.27 -25.22 4.04
N LEU A 14 -1.78 -24.08 4.52
CA LEU A 14 -2.14 -22.77 3.97
C LEU A 14 -1.68 -22.62 2.51
N ARG A 15 -0.46 -23.05 2.19
CA ARG A 15 0.07 -23.04 0.83
C ARG A 15 -0.80 -23.85 -0.13
N ASP A 16 -1.17 -25.06 0.28
CA ASP A 16 -1.97 -25.98 -0.56
C ASP A 16 -3.37 -25.40 -0.77
N ALA A 17 -4.02 -24.89 0.28
CA ALA A 17 -5.32 -24.23 0.20
C ALA A 17 -5.27 -22.97 -0.70
N ALA A 18 -4.23 -22.12 -0.57
CA ALA A 18 -4.07 -20.94 -1.41
C ALA A 18 -3.89 -21.31 -2.90
N ASN A 19 -3.06 -22.31 -3.20
CA ASN A 19 -2.87 -22.79 -4.57
C ASN A 19 -4.18 -23.36 -5.16
N GLU A 20 -4.94 -24.12 -4.38
CA GLU A 20 -6.25 -24.66 -4.78
C GLU A 20 -7.24 -23.52 -5.04
N TYR A 21 -7.33 -22.54 -4.15
CA TYR A 21 -8.20 -21.37 -4.29
C TYR A 21 -7.96 -20.59 -5.61
N HIS A 22 -6.69 -20.48 -6.05
CA HIS A 22 -6.37 -19.78 -7.30
C HIS A 22 -6.65 -20.63 -8.57
N ARG A 23 -6.82 -21.94 -8.42
CA ARG A 23 -7.06 -22.88 -9.54
C ARG A 23 -8.51 -23.25 -9.74
N LEU A 24 -9.31 -23.30 -8.67
CA LEU A 24 -10.65 -23.89 -8.65
C LEU A 24 -11.71 -22.94 -8.09
N PRO A 25 -12.98 -23.03 -8.55
CA PRO A 25 -13.44 -23.85 -9.69
C PRO A 25 -13.01 -23.26 -11.04
N THR A 26 -12.70 -21.97 -11.09
CA THR A 26 -12.23 -21.25 -12.27
C THR A 26 -10.83 -20.67 -11.97
N ARG A 27 -9.96 -20.68 -12.96
CA ARG A 27 -8.59 -20.16 -12.82
C ARG A 27 -8.60 -18.64 -12.68
N GLY A 28 -7.74 -18.12 -11.75
CA GLY A 28 -7.68 -16.70 -11.44
C GLY A 28 -8.84 -16.21 -10.56
N LYS A 29 -8.88 -14.93 -10.28
CA LYS A 29 -9.86 -14.29 -9.39
C LYS A 29 -10.74 -13.24 -10.07
N ILE A 30 -10.43 -12.90 -11.33
CA ILE A 30 -11.11 -11.86 -12.09
C ILE A 30 -11.71 -12.47 -13.35
N SER A 31 -12.90 -12.00 -13.72
CA SER A 31 -13.53 -12.27 -15.01
C SER A 31 -14.12 -10.98 -15.60
N VAL A 32 -14.14 -10.88 -16.91
CA VAL A 32 -14.80 -9.80 -17.64
C VAL A 32 -16.13 -10.29 -18.14
N SER A 33 -17.21 -9.59 -17.79
CA SER A 33 -18.58 -9.97 -18.17
C SER A 33 -19.32 -8.80 -18.79
N PRO A 34 -20.13 -9.01 -19.84
CA PRO A 34 -21.01 -8.00 -20.39
C PRO A 34 -22.02 -7.50 -19.34
N THR A 35 -22.27 -6.19 -19.31
CA THR A 35 -23.27 -5.56 -18.41
C THR A 35 -24.64 -5.41 -19.08
N LYS A 36 -24.73 -5.64 -20.40
CA LYS A 36 -25.95 -5.50 -21.19
C LYS A 36 -26.36 -6.86 -21.77
N PRO A 37 -27.67 -7.12 -21.90
CA PRO A 37 -28.14 -8.33 -22.54
C PRO A 37 -27.77 -8.33 -24.03
N LEU A 38 -27.45 -9.50 -24.58
CA LEU A 38 -27.21 -9.78 -26.00
C LEU A 38 -28.08 -10.96 -26.41
N SER A 39 -29.39 -10.86 -26.12
CA SER A 39 -30.30 -11.99 -26.20
C SER A 39 -31.06 -12.10 -27.55
N ASN A 40 -31.05 -11.01 -28.32
CA ASN A 40 -31.80 -10.91 -29.55
C ASN A 40 -31.13 -9.99 -30.57
N GLN A 41 -31.64 -9.95 -31.80
CA GLN A 41 -31.09 -9.17 -32.89
C GLN A 41 -31.12 -7.64 -32.61
N ARG A 42 -32.10 -7.17 -31.88
CA ARG A 42 -32.18 -5.74 -31.48
C ARG A 42 -31.04 -5.39 -30.51
N ASP A 43 -30.81 -6.22 -29.51
CA ASP A 43 -29.70 -6.01 -28.54
C ASP A 43 -28.38 -5.96 -29.28
N LEU A 44 -28.15 -6.87 -30.22
CA LEU A 44 -26.93 -6.92 -31.02
C LEU A 44 -26.77 -5.68 -31.89
N ALA A 45 -27.85 -5.20 -32.52
CA ALA A 45 -27.85 -3.98 -33.33
C ALA A 45 -27.54 -2.72 -32.50
N LEU A 46 -27.95 -2.67 -31.24
CA LEU A 46 -27.67 -1.56 -30.33
C LEU A 46 -26.24 -1.66 -29.76
N ALA A 47 -25.81 -2.86 -29.39
CA ALA A 47 -24.51 -3.08 -28.75
C ALA A 47 -23.33 -2.94 -29.72
N TYR A 48 -23.57 -3.22 -31.02
CA TYR A 48 -22.52 -3.19 -32.03
C TYR A 48 -23.00 -2.43 -33.30
N SER A 49 -23.14 -3.09 -34.43
CA SER A 49 -23.49 -2.39 -35.68
C SER A 49 -25.00 -2.49 -35.95
N PRO A 50 -25.70 -1.37 -36.31
CA PRO A 50 -25.17 0.00 -36.54
C PRO A 50 -25.20 0.92 -35.30
N GLY A 51 -25.84 0.53 -34.20
CA GLY A 51 -26.18 1.38 -33.07
C GLY A 51 -24.97 2.01 -32.38
N VAL A 52 -23.83 1.30 -32.29
CA VAL A 52 -22.60 1.76 -31.62
C VAL A 52 -22.01 3.05 -32.25
N ALA A 53 -22.36 3.37 -33.50
CA ALA A 53 -21.92 4.59 -34.13
C ALA A 53 -22.40 5.86 -33.41
N TYR A 54 -23.58 5.84 -32.81
CA TYR A 54 -24.15 7.00 -32.15
C TYR A 54 -23.40 7.42 -30.88
N PRO A 55 -23.12 6.51 -29.91
CA PRO A 55 -22.26 6.89 -28.77
C PRO A 55 -20.83 7.27 -29.18
N CYS A 56 -20.26 6.65 -30.24
CA CYS A 56 -18.95 7.07 -30.75
C CYS A 56 -18.96 8.53 -31.22
N LEU A 57 -19.93 8.92 -32.05
CA LEU A 57 -20.08 10.29 -32.53
C LEU A 57 -20.38 11.30 -31.40
N ALA A 58 -21.14 10.87 -30.38
CA ALA A 58 -21.39 11.68 -29.21
C ALA A 58 -20.12 11.95 -28.41
N ILE A 59 -19.30 10.94 -28.15
CA ILE A 59 -18.03 11.06 -27.44
C ILE A 59 -17.00 11.86 -28.26
N GLU A 60 -16.97 11.70 -29.58
CA GLU A 60 -16.12 12.51 -30.45
C GLU A 60 -16.42 14.00 -30.30
N LYS A 61 -17.70 14.35 -30.19
CA LYS A 61 -18.17 15.72 -30.00
C LYS A 61 -17.96 16.23 -28.58
N ASP A 62 -18.18 15.39 -27.58
CA ASP A 62 -18.02 15.69 -26.16
C ASP A 62 -17.32 14.51 -25.45
N PRO A 63 -15.99 14.57 -25.29
CA PRO A 63 -15.21 13.49 -24.65
C PRO A 63 -15.65 13.14 -23.24
N SER A 64 -16.34 14.02 -22.50
CA SER A 64 -16.83 13.74 -21.15
C SER A 64 -17.87 12.62 -21.13
N LEU A 65 -18.62 12.43 -22.21
CA LEU A 65 -19.59 11.36 -22.35
C LEU A 65 -18.98 9.95 -22.37
N ALA A 66 -17.66 9.83 -22.50
CA ALA A 66 -16.99 8.53 -22.35
C ALA A 66 -17.21 7.93 -20.96
N PHE A 67 -17.37 8.75 -19.91
CA PHE A 67 -17.65 8.28 -18.57
C PHE A 67 -19.08 7.73 -18.40
N ASP A 68 -20.03 8.21 -19.20
CA ASP A 68 -21.43 7.78 -19.15
C ASP A 68 -21.74 6.61 -20.08
N TYR A 69 -21.09 6.58 -21.25
CA TYR A 69 -21.41 5.61 -22.31
C TYR A 69 -20.52 4.40 -22.36
N THR A 70 -19.42 4.38 -21.57
CA THR A 70 -18.48 3.27 -21.51
C THR A 70 -18.20 2.85 -20.08
N SER A 71 -17.47 1.73 -19.91
CA SER A 71 -17.00 1.28 -18.59
C SER A 71 -15.96 2.22 -17.96
N ARG A 72 -15.45 3.21 -18.70
CA ARG A 72 -14.42 4.14 -18.23
C ARG A 72 -14.80 4.83 -16.91
N GLY A 73 -16.08 5.15 -16.72
CA GLY A 73 -16.57 5.82 -15.51
C GLY A 73 -16.42 5.03 -14.22
N ASN A 74 -16.19 3.72 -14.29
CA ASN A 74 -16.04 2.85 -13.11
C ASN A 74 -14.89 1.85 -13.27
N LEU A 75 -13.88 2.13 -14.10
CA LEU A 75 -12.79 1.22 -14.39
C LEU A 75 -11.45 1.82 -13.98
N VAL A 76 -10.77 1.18 -13.03
CA VAL A 76 -9.41 1.54 -12.59
C VAL A 76 -8.42 0.49 -13.08
N ALA A 77 -7.22 0.90 -13.48
CA ALA A 77 -6.13 -0.05 -13.67
C ALA A 77 -5.29 -0.18 -12.41
N VAL A 78 -5.04 -1.39 -11.96
CA VAL A 78 -3.98 -1.73 -11.00
C VAL A 78 -2.73 -2.08 -11.80
N ILE A 79 -1.72 -1.22 -11.75
CA ILE A 79 -0.52 -1.33 -12.58
C ILE A 79 0.71 -1.60 -11.74
N THR A 80 1.48 -2.61 -12.14
CA THR A 80 2.73 -3.00 -11.49
C THR A 80 3.82 -3.37 -12.50
N ASN A 81 5.08 -3.27 -12.09
CA ASN A 81 6.19 -3.95 -12.75
C ASN A 81 6.82 -5.05 -11.87
N GLY A 82 6.22 -5.35 -10.72
CA GLY A 82 6.58 -6.44 -9.83
C GLY A 82 7.93 -6.29 -9.15
N THR A 83 8.40 -5.06 -8.90
CA THR A 83 9.73 -4.78 -8.36
C THR A 83 9.80 -4.66 -6.84
N ALA A 84 8.64 -4.63 -6.14
CA ALA A 84 8.57 -4.54 -4.67
C ALA A 84 7.33 -5.24 -4.08
N VAL A 85 7.15 -6.53 -4.40
CA VAL A 85 5.92 -7.28 -4.09
C VAL A 85 5.90 -7.80 -2.65
N LEU A 86 4.99 -7.32 -1.81
CA LEU A 86 4.56 -7.87 -0.49
C LEU A 86 5.67 -8.56 0.35
N GLY A 87 6.85 -8.01 0.47
CA GLY A 87 7.96 -8.65 1.20
C GLY A 87 8.62 -9.82 0.45
N LEU A 88 8.16 -10.15 -0.76
CA LEU A 88 8.82 -11.09 -1.67
C LEU A 88 9.91 -10.38 -2.49
N GLY A 89 9.85 -9.05 -2.58
CA GLY A 89 10.80 -8.23 -3.30
C GLY A 89 10.56 -8.21 -4.81
N ASP A 90 11.64 -8.16 -5.58
CA ASP A 90 11.61 -8.11 -7.05
C ASP A 90 11.40 -9.49 -7.64
N ILE A 91 10.14 -9.90 -7.75
CA ILE A 91 9.74 -11.20 -8.34
C ILE A 91 9.28 -11.07 -9.80
N GLY A 92 9.20 -9.84 -10.30
CA GLY A 92 8.81 -9.53 -11.67
C GLY A 92 7.29 -9.50 -11.93
N PRO A 93 6.90 -8.97 -13.10
CA PRO A 93 5.49 -8.66 -13.38
C PRO A 93 4.61 -9.91 -13.44
N LEU A 94 5.06 -11.00 -14.06
CA LEU A 94 4.24 -12.21 -14.20
C LEU A 94 3.93 -12.86 -12.85
N ALA A 95 4.92 -12.94 -11.95
CA ALA A 95 4.74 -13.54 -10.64
C ALA A 95 3.92 -12.66 -9.68
N SER A 96 3.81 -11.35 -9.93
CA SER A 96 2.99 -10.43 -9.15
C SER A 96 1.50 -10.49 -9.48
N LYS A 97 1.12 -11.04 -10.63
CA LYS A 97 -0.29 -11.08 -11.11
C LYS A 97 -1.29 -11.58 -10.06
N PRO A 98 -1.05 -12.66 -9.28
CA PRO A 98 -2.00 -13.09 -8.26
C PRO A 98 -2.28 -12.02 -7.19
N VAL A 99 -1.31 -11.17 -6.87
CA VAL A 99 -1.48 -10.04 -5.93
C VAL A 99 -2.36 -8.97 -6.56
N MET A 100 -2.09 -8.62 -7.82
CA MET A 100 -2.83 -7.58 -8.56
C MET A 100 -4.30 -7.95 -8.77
N GLU A 101 -4.58 -9.21 -9.15
CA GLU A 101 -5.96 -9.72 -9.16
C GLU A 101 -6.62 -9.63 -7.78
N GLY A 102 -5.87 -9.92 -6.71
CA GLY A 102 -6.34 -9.76 -5.33
C GLY A 102 -6.73 -8.31 -5.03
N LYS A 103 -5.89 -7.34 -5.41
CA LYS A 103 -6.18 -5.91 -5.27
C LYS A 103 -7.47 -5.55 -6.03
N GLY A 104 -7.64 -6.05 -7.27
CA GLY A 104 -8.86 -5.86 -8.06
C GLY A 104 -10.11 -6.39 -7.36
N CYS A 105 -10.03 -7.56 -6.71
CA CYS A 105 -11.12 -8.10 -5.90
C CYS A 105 -11.49 -7.19 -4.72
N LEU A 106 -10.50 -6.56 -4.06
CA LEU A 106 -10.74 -5.62 -2.96
C LEU A 106 -11.43 -4.35 -3.46
N PHE A 107 -10.97 -3.75 -4.56
CA PHE A 107 -11.64 -2.62 -5.20
C PHE A 107 -13.11 -2.92 -5.52
N LYS A 108 -13.37 -4.10 -6.11
CA LYS A 108 -14.76 -4.51 -6.44
C LYS A 108 -15.58 -4.73 -5.18
N LYS A 109 -15.04 -5.44 -4.19
CA LYS A 109 -15.77 -5.81 -2.97
C LYS A 109 -16.11 -4.62 -2.09
N PHE A 110 -15.18 -3.69 -1.91
CA PHE A 110 -15.31 -2.61 -0.93
C PHE A 110 -15.76 -1.27 -1.54
N ALA A 111 -15.45 -1.03 -2.82
CA ALA A 111 -15.79 0.22 -3.49
C ALA A 111 -16.74 0.07 -4.68
N GLY A 112 -17.05 -1.16 -5.12
CA GLY A 112 -17.85 -1.39 -6.31
C GLY A 112 -17.14 -1.07 -7.64
N VAL A 113 -15.84 -0.70 -7.57
CA VAL A 113 -15.03 -0.30 -8.72
C VAL A 113 -14.53 -1.53 -9.47
N ASP A 114 -14.64 -1.49 -10.79
CA ASP A 114 -14.08 -2.52 -11.68
C ASP A 114 -12.59 -2.28 -11.92
N VAL A 115 -11.84 -3.36 -12.08
CA VAL A 115 -10.38 -3.29 -12.23
C VAL A 115 -9.91 -4.13 -13.41
N PHE A 116 -8.98 -3.53 -14.19
CA PHE A 116 -8.02 -4.30 -14.97
C PHE A 116 -6.67 -4.28 -14.27
N ASP A 117 -6.13 -5.47 -13.96
CA ASP A 117 -4.75 -5.60 -13.51
C ASP A 117 -3.82 -5.68 -14.73
N ILE A 118 -2.79 -4.84 -14.71
CA ILE A 118 -1.87 -4.66 -15.84
C ILE A 118 -0.43 -4.80 -15.33
N GLU A 119 0.19 -5.92 -15.64
CA GLU A 119 1.56 -6.22 -15.30
C GLU A 119 2.50 -5.86 -16.46
N LEU A 120 3.38 -4.87 -16.27
CA LEU A 120 4.25 -4.33 -17.29
C LEU A 120 5.69 -4.86 -17.16
N ALA A 121 6.19 -5.49 -18.20
CA ALA A 121 7.57 -6.01 -18.27
C ALA A 121 8.57 -4.88 -18.65
N GLU A 122 8.45 -3.71 -17.99
CA GLU A 122 9.34 -2.57 -18.20
C GLU A 122 9.94 -2.12 -16.84
N ARG A 123 11.23 -1.80 -16.84
CA ARG A 123 11.97 -1.36 -15.66
C ARG A 123 12.47 0.08 -15.76
N ASP A 124 12.55 0.61 -16.97
CA ASP A 124 12.92 2.01 -17.21
C ASP A 124 11.74 2.91 -16.81
N PRO A 125 11.91 3.80 -15.82
CA PRO A 125 10.81 4.64 -15.34
C PRO A 125 10.19 5.54 -16.41
N ASP A 126 10.99 6.09 -17.31
CA ASP A 126 10.49 7.00 -18.36
C ASP A 126 9.62 6.24 -19.37
N LYS A 127 10.05 5.04 -19.77
CA LYS A 127 9.24 4.20 -20.65
C LYS A 127 7.98 3.70 -19.96
N LEU A 128 8.07 3.37 -18.67
CA LEU A 128 6.90 2.96 -17.88
C LEU A 128 5.87 4.09 -17.83
N ILE A 129 6.30 5.33 -17.61
CA ILE A 129 5.45 6.52 -17.63
C ILE A 129 4.77 6.67 -19.00
N GLU A 130 5.50 6.53 -20.11
CA GLU A 130 4.93 6.63 -21.47
C GLU A 130 3.88 5.55 -21.73
N ILE A 131 4.14 4.30 -21.34
CA ILE A 131 3.20 3.18 -21.51
C ILE A 131 1.93 3.44 -20.69
N ILE A 132 2.07 3.81 -19.42
CA ILE A 132 0.93 4.03 -18.51
C ILE A 132 0.09 5.22 -18.99
N ALA A 133 0.73 6.33 -19.37
CA ALA A 133 0.02 7.51 -19.87
C ALA A 133 -0.80 7.22 -21.14
N ALA A 134 -0.31 6.34 -22.00
CA ALA A 134 -1.02 5.94 -23.21
C ALA A 134 -2.31 5.13 -22.94
N LEU A 135 -2.49 4.58 -21.73
CA LEU A 135 -3.69 3.84 -21.32
C LEU A 135 -4.84 4.76 -20.86
N GLU A 136 -4.61 6.06 -20.67
CA GLU A 136 -5.60 7.00 -20.14
C GLU A 136 -6.98 6.93 -20.82
N PRO A 137 -7.10 6.80 -22.14
CA PRO A 137 -8.42 6.75 -22.80
C PRO A 137 -9.32 5.60 -22.33
N THR A 138 -8.75 4.51 -21.82
CA THR A 138 -9.49 3.33 -21.35
C THR A 138 -10.00 3.47 -19.93
N LEU A 139 -9.36 4.32 -19.10
CA LEU A 139 -9.43 4.25 -17.65
C LEU A 139 -10.06 5.48 -17.01
N GLY A 140 -10.75 5.27 -15.89
CA GLY A 140 -11.22 6.34 -15.01
C GLY A 140 -10.23 6.72 -13.91
N GLY A 141 -9.22 5.86 -13.66
CA GLY A 141 -8.16 6.11 -12.67
C GLY A 141 -7.07 5.03 -12.72
N ILE A 142 -5.97 5.28 -12.04
CA ILE A 142 -4.82 4.37 -11.95
C ILE A 142 -4.41 4.20 -10.50
N ASN A 143 -4.26 2.95 -10.10
CA ASN A 143 -3.58 2.53 -8.88
C ASN A 143 -2.22 1.91 -9.26
N LEU A 144 -1.14 2.57 -8.90
CA LEU A 144 0.20 2.01 -8.99
C LEU A 144 0.44 1.12 -7.77
N GLU A 145 0.94 -0.10 -7.98
CA GLU A 145 1.10 -1.11 -6.95
C GLU A 145 2.47 -1.78 -7.05
N ASP A 146 3.13 -2.03 -5.92
CA ASP A 146 4.36 -2.84 -5.82
C ASP A 146 5.50 -2.38 -6.76
N ILE A 147 5.62 -1.08 -6.99
CA ILE A 147 6.73 -0.45 -7.71
C ILE A 147 7.74 0.06 -6.67
N LYS A 148 9.00 -0.38 -6.80
CA LYS A 148 10.03 -0.07 -5.81
C LYS A 148 10.36 1.43 -5.70
N ALA A 149 10.79 1.84 -4.52
CA ALA A 149 11.41 3.14 -4.30
C ALA A 149 12.89 3.12 -4.75
N PRO A 150 13.46 4.24 -5.25
CA PRO A 150 12.84 5.57 -5.34
C PRO A 150 12.01 5.81 -6.60
N GLU A 151 12.00 4.88 -7.57
CA GLU A 151 11.37 5.03 -8.87
C GLU A 151 9.86 5.31 -8.76
N CYS A 152 9.17 4.70 -7.79
CA CYS A 152 7.73 4.91 -7.60
C CYS A 152 7.36 6.38 -7.35
N PHE A 153 8.18 7.14 -6.63
CA PHE A 153 7.94 8.57 -6.39
C PHE A 153 7.99 9.40 -7.67
N TYR A 154 8.99 9.08 -8.52
CA TYR A 154 9.17 9.77 -9.79
C TYR A 154 8.03 9.45 -10.74
N ILE A 155 7.70 8.15 -10.89
CA ILE A 155 6.65 7.67 -11.78
C ILE A 155 5.29 8.30 -11.41
N GLU A 156 4.89 8.21 -10.14
CA GLU A 156 3.63 8.79 -9.68
C GLU A 156 3.57 10.31 -9.93
N LYS A 157 4.63 11.04 -9.57
CA LYS A 157 4.70 12.49 -9.76
C LYS A 157 4.54 12.89 -11.23
N GLN A 158 5.21 12.18 -12.14
CA GLN A 158 5.13 12.48 -13.58
C GLN A 158 3.75 12.15 -14.15
N LEU A 159 3.18 11.01 -13.78
CA LEU A 159 1.85 10.60 -14.23
C LEU A 159 0.76 11.53 -13.68
N SER A 160 0.80 11.87 -12.39
CA SER A 160 -0.16 12.81 -11.79
C SER A 160 -0.11 14.20 -12.40
N ALA A 161 1.07 14.66 -12.86
CA ALA A 161 1.20 15.95 -13.54
C ALA A 161 0.74 15.93 -15.01
N ARG A 162 0.73 14.75 -15.64
CA ARG A 162 0.48 14.58 -17.08
C ARG A 162 -0.93 14.12 -17.42
N MET A 163 -1.50 13.25 -16.56
CA MET A 163 -2.78 12.60 -16.82
C MET A 163 -3.95 13.41 -16.28
N ASN A 164 -5.10 13.34 -16.96
CA ASN A 164 -6.34 14.01 -16.58
C ASN A 164 -7.27 13.11 -15.76
N ILE A 165 -6.78 11.95 -15.29
CA ILE A 165 -7.47 11.03 -14.39
C ILE A 165 -6.64 10.88 -13.10
N PRO A 166 -7.24 10.50 -11.97
CA PRO A 166 -6.51 10.25 -10.74
C PRO A 166 -5.43 9.18 -10.92
N VAL A 167 -4.22 9.46 -10.42
CA VAL A 167 -3.13 8.52 -10.29
C VAL A 167 -2.76 8.42 -8.81
N PHE A 168 -2.72 7.20 -8.29
CA PHE A 168 -2.55 6.92 -6.87
C PHE A 168 -1.55 5.78 -6.70
N HIS A 169 -0.58 5.93 -5.82
CA HIS A 169 0.36 4.86 -5.47
C HIS A 169 -0.01 4.30 -4.10
N ASP A 170 -0.58 3.10 -4.07
CA ASP A 170 -1.20 2.55 -2.87
C ASP A 170 -0.22 2.27 -1.73
N ASP A 171 0.98 1.74 -2.04
CA ASP A 171 2.00 1.47 -1.01
C ASP A 171 2.44 2.73 -0.27
N GLN A 172 2.33 3.89 -0.91
CA GLN A 172 2.58 5.18 -0.24
C GLN A 172 1.32 5.68 0.47
N HIS A 173 0.30 5.99 -0.30
CA HIS A 173 -0.85 6.77 0.16
C HIS A 173 -1.90 5.91 0.88
N GLY A 174 -2.11 4.66 0.46
CA GLY A 174 -3.03 3.75 1.14
C GLY A 174 -2.55 3.42 2.55
N THR A 175 -1.27 3.09 2.69
CA THR A 175 -0.65 2.85 4.00
C THR A 175 -0.67 4.12 4.87
N ALA A 176 -0.40 5.29 4.28
CA ALA A 176 -0.43 6.57 4.99
C ALA A 176 -1.84 6.92 5.51
N ILE A 177 -2.87 6.73 4.70
CA ILE A 177 -4.27 6.99 5.07
C ILE A 177 -4.69 6.09 6.23
N ILE A 178 -4.51 4.78 6.10
CA ILE A 178 -5.02 3.84 7.11
C ILE A 178 -4.23 3.90 8.41
N SER A 179 -2.89 4.07 8.36
CA SER A 179 -2.07 4.22 9.57
C SER A 179 -2.36 5.52 10.30
N SER A 180 -2.63 6.60 9.58
CA SER A 180 -3.02 7.88 10.16
C SER A 180 -4.41 7.83 10.80
N ALA A 181 -5.37 7.14 10.19
CA ALA A 181 -6.69 6.89 10.80
C ALA A 181 -6.54 6.06 12.09
N ALA A 182 -5.70 5.02 12.07
CA ALA A 182 -5.40 4.23 13.26
C ALA A 182 -4.70 5.04 14.36
N LEU A 183 -3.79 5.95 13.98
CA LEU A 183 -3.16 6.87 14.91
C LEU A 183 -4.19 7.77 15.61
N LEU A 184 -5.05 8.45 14.85
CA LEU A 184 -6.07 9.34 15.42
C LEU A 184 -6.99 8.62 16.39
N ASN A 185 -7.56 7.49 15.95
CA ASN A 185 -8.46 6.68 16.79
C ASN A 185 -7.74 6.11 18.02
N GLY A 186 -6.51 5.63 17.84
CA GLY A 186 -5.71 5.09 18.95
C GLY A 186 -5.37 6.16 19.99
N LEU A 187 -5.00 7.36 19.56
CA LEU A 187 -4.70 8.49 20.46
C LEU A 187 -5.95 8.96 21.23
N GLU A 188 -7.13 8.99 20.57
CA GLU A 188 -8.40 9.28 21.23
C GLU A 188 -8.70 8.28 22.34
N LEU A 189 -8.55 6.97 22.05
CA LEU A 189 -8.79 5.91 23.03
C LEU A 189 -7.87 5.97 24.26
N VAL A 190 -6.62 6.40 24.08
CA VAL A 190 -5.67 6.51 25.20
C VAL A 190 -5.58 7.91 25.79
N GLY A 191 -6.34 8.88 25.30
CA GLY A 191 -6.42 10.24 25.79
C GLY A 191 -5.15 11.06 25.59
N LYS A 192 -4.37 10.79 24.52
CA LYS A 192 -3.14 11.52 24.19
C LYS A 192 -3.37 12.53 23.07
N LYS A 193 -2.70 13.68 23.17
CA LYS A 193 -2.79 14.72 22.14
C LYS A 193 -1.73 14.49 21.06
N ILE A 194 -2.12 14.61 19.82
CA ILE A 194 -1.28 14.32 18.66
C ILE A 194 -0.02 15.18 18.60
N GLU A 195 -0.08 16.42 19.05
CA GLU A 195 1.04 17.35 19.08
C GLU A 195 2.06 17.10 20.21
N GLU A 196 1.73 16.23 21.17
CA GLU A 196 2.58 15.92 22.33
C GLU A 196 3.26 14.56 22.23
N VAL A 197 2.79 13.67 21.33
CA VAL A 197 3.29 12.29 21.25
C VAL A 197 4.70 12.21 20.67
N LYS A 198 5.50 11.29 21.21
CA LYS A 198 6.77 10.85 20.64
C LYS A 198 6.51 9.64 19.75
N LEU A 199 6.93 9.73 18.48
CA LEU A 199 6.76 8.71 17.45
C LEU A 199 8.11 8.07 17.09
N ALA A 200 8.25 6.78 17.35
CA ALA A 200 9.39 5.97 16.89
C ALA A 200 8.99 5.22 15.62
N VAL A 201 9.84 5.25 14.59
CA VAL A 201 9.56 4.69 13.28
C VAL A 201 10.64 3.70 12.88
N SER A 202 10.27 2.49 12.54
CA SER A 202 11.15 1.50 11.95
C SER A 202 10.86 1.38 10.46
N GLY A 203 11.85 1.75 9.66
CA GLY A 203 11.73 1.88 8.21
C GLY A 203 11.76 3.35 7.76
N ALA A 204 12.41 3.60 6.62
CA ALA A 204 12.51 4.91 5.99
C ALA A 204 12.32 4.81 4.47
N GLY A 205 11.50 3.86 4.05
CA GLY A 205 11.08 3.68 2.66
C GLY A 205 9.85 4.52 2.29
N ALA A 206 9.30 4.28 1.10
CA ALA A 206 8.17 5.03 0.55
C ALA A 206 6.97 5.08 1.49
N ALA A 207 6.54 3.93 2.00
CA ALA A 207 5.41 3.83 2.91
C ALA A 207 5.63 4.64 4.21
N ALA A 208 6.78 4.45 4.87
CA ALA A 208 7.10 5.15 6.11
C ALA A 208 7.09 6.68 5.92
N ILE A 209 7.76 7.19 4.88
CA ILE A 209 7.82 8.62 4.59
C ILE A 209 6.43 9.19 4.29
N ALA A 210 5.64 8.50 3.46
CA ALA A 210 4.27 8.93 3.17
C ALA A 210 3.39 8.97 4.43
N CYS A 211 3.49 7.96 5.30
CA CYS A 211 2.80 7.96 6.61
C CYS A 211 3.18 9.19 7.43
N LEU A 212 4.47 9.48 7.53
CA LEU A 212 4.98 10.60 8.32
C LEU A 212 4.53 11.95 7.78
N ASP A 213 4.52 12.13 6.46
CA ASP A 213 4.06 13.37 5.84
C ASP A 213 2.57 13.65 6.16
N VAL A 214 1.73 12.62 6.12
CA VAL A 214 0.31 12.73 6.52
C VAL A 214 0.18 12.99 8.02
N MET A 215 0.90 12.24 8.87
CA MET A 215 0.85 12.40 10.33
C MET A 215 1.32 13.79 10.79
N VAL A 216 2.33 14.35 10.14
CA VAL A 216 2.76 15.75 10.37
C VAL A 216 1.67 16.72 9.95
N GLY A 217 1.02 16.50 8.80
CA GLY A 217 -0.13 17.31 8.36
C GLY A 217 -1.31 17.25 9.33
N LEU A 218 -1.47 16.15 10.08
CA LEU A 218 -2.48 15.99 11.12
C LEU A 218 -2.09 16.59 12.49
N GLY A 219 -0.84 16.99 12.69
CA GLY A 219 -0.39 17.67 13.89
C GLY A 219 0.75 17.02 14.67
N VAL A 220 1.28 15.86 14.24
CA VAL A 220 2.50 15.31 14.86
C VAL A 220 3.66 16.26 14.60
N LYS A 221 4.34 16.66 15.65
CA LYS A 221 5.51 17.56 15.53
C LYS A 221 6.73 16.80 15.02
N ARG A 222 7.43 17.36 14.03
CA ARG A 222 8.61 16.71 13.43
C ARG A 222 9.71 16.46 14.44
N GLU A 223 9.91 17.35 15.38
CA GLU A 223 10.90 17.20 16.46
C GLU A 223 10.63 16.01 17.39
N ASN A 224 9.41 15.47 17.37
CA ASN A 224 9.02 14.30 18.16
C ASN A 224 9.09 12.98 17.35
N ILE A 225 9.52 13.03 16.09
CA ILE A 225 9.58 11.85 15.21
C ILE A 225 11.02 11.34 15.11
N PHE A 226 11.24 10.08 15.48
CA PHE A 226 12.54 9.41 15.43
C PHE A 226 12.49 8.26 14.40
N VAL A 227 13.07 8.49 13.24
CA VAL A 227 13.06 7.52 12.13
C VAL A 227 14.32 6.70 12.14
N CYS A 228 14.18 5.37 12.03
CA CYS A 228 15.28 4.43 11.91
C CYS A 228 15.24 3.75 10.53
N ASP A 229 16.36 3.77 9.84
CA ASP A 229 16.62 2.90 8.69
C ASP A 229 17.53 1.71 9.07
N SER A 230 18.04 0.96 8.10
CA SER A 230 18.94 -0.19 8.34
C SER A 230 20.24 0.18 9.06
N LYS A 231 20.59 1.46 9.14
CA LYS A 231 21.79 1.98 9.82
C LYS A 231 21.50 2.60 11.19
N GLY A 232 20.27 2.56 11.64
CA GLY A 232 19.80 3.16 12.89
C GLY A 232 19.07 4.48 12.70
N VAL A 233 19.06 5.31 13.76
CA VAL A 233 18.34 6.59 13.75
C VAL A 233 18.88 7.54 12.68
N ILE A 234 17.99 8.22 11.98
CA ILE A 234 18.33 9.30 11.06
C ILE A 234 18.61 10.57 11.88
N HIS A 235 19.88 10.76 12.25
CA HIS A 235 20.34 11.89 13.07
C HIS A 235 21.23 12.85 12.28
N ALA A 236 21.36 14.09 12.75
CA ALA A 236 22.08 15.15 12.04
C ALA A 236 23.59 14.90 11.85
N ASP A 237 24.20 14.08 12.73
CA ASP A 237 25.62 13.74 12.62
C ASP A 237 25.93 12.60 11.63
N ARG A 238 24.91 12.06 10.92
CA ARG A 238 25.16 11.03 9.89
C ARG A 238 25.91 11.61 8.70
N THR A 239 26.92 10.86 8.25
CA THR A 239 27.80 11.27 7.14
C THR A 239 27.44 10.58 5.82
N ASP A 240 26.56 9.59 5.84
CA ASP A 240 26.07 8.93 4.63
C ASP A 240 25.09 9.83 3.87
N LYS A 241 25.09 9.69 2.54
CA LYS A 241 24.18 10.45 1.69
C LYS A 241 22.74 9.98 1.89
N LEU A 242 21.92 10.80 2.51
CA LEU A 242 20.48 10.63 2.62
C LEU A 242 19.79 11.29 1.43
N ASP A 243 18.72 10.68 0.94
CA ASP A 243 17.81 11.35 0.00
C ASP A 243 17.02 12.46 0.69
N GLU A 244 16.47 13.38 -0.09
CA GLU A 244 15.74 14.55 0.39
C GLU A 244 14.54 14.19 1.28
N SER A 245 13.88 13.06 1.00
CA SER A 245 12.72 12.61 1.75
C SER A 245 13.08 12.22 3.18
N LYS A 246 14.23 11.59 3.39
CA LYS A 246 14.76 11.20 4.70
C LYS A 246 15.37 12.38 5.43
N GLN A 247 16.05 13.30 4.73
CA GLN A 247 16.67 14.49 5.34
C GLN A 247 15.67 15.33 6.13
N ARG A 248 14.41 15.38 5.68
CA ARG A 248 13.32 16.10 6.38
C ARG A 248 13.04 15.62 7.80
N TYR A 249 13.46 14.39 8.11
CA TYR A 249 13.24 13.71 9.40
C TYR A 249 14.52 13.51 10.20
N GLN A 250 15.63 14.19 9.83
CA GLN A 250 16.84 14.20 10.63
C GLN A 250 16.61 14.87 11.99
N GLN A 251 17.11 14.24 13.05
CA GLN A 251 17.00 14.75 14.41
C GLN A 251 18.35 15.13 15.00
N HIS A 252 18.39 16.22 15.75
CA HIS A 252 19.49 16.55 16.64
C HIS A 252 19.33 15.76 17.95
N THR A 253 19.88 14.57 18.01
CA THR A 253 19.69 13.63 19.11
C THR A 253 20.92 12.76 19.35
N SER A 254 21.07 12.28 20.58
CA SER A 254 22.05 11.23 20.92
C SER A 254 21.57 9.81 20.63
N ALA A 255 20.29 9.61 20.29
CA ALA A 255 19.75 8.32 19.91
C ALA A 255 20.41 7.79 18.63
N ARG A 256 20.79 6.50 18.60
CA ARG A 256 21.46 5.86 17.47
C ARG A 256 20.77 4.59 17.00
N THR A 257 20.08 3.89 17.90
CA THR A 257 19.45 2.60 17.64
C THR A 257 17.92 2.70 17.69
N LEU A 258 17.24 1.67 17.18
CA LEU A 258 15.79 1.56 17.31
C LEU A 258 15.36 1.53 18.80
N ALA A 259 16.14 0.88 19.66
CA ALA A 259 15.86 0.84 21.10
C ALA A 259 15.88 2.25 21.72
N ASP A 260 16.83 3.09 21.30
CA ASP A 260 16.89 4.49 21.78
C ASP A 260 15.68 5.30 21.30
N ALA A 261 15.24 5.09 20.05
CA ALA A 261 14.07 5.77 19.51
C ALA A 261 12.78 5.36 20.22
N VAL A 262 12.61 4.05 20.48
CA VAL A 262 11.43 3.46 21.11
C VAL A 262 11.33 3.83 22.61
N HIS A 263 12.47 4.05 23.29
CA HIS A 263 12.46 4.43 24.69
C HIS A 263 11.60 5.67 24.94
N GLY A 264 10.57 5.54 25.76
CA GLY A 264 9.63 6.61 26.07
C GLY A 264 8.73 7.05 24.90
N ALA A 265 8.67 6.29 23.80
CA ALA A 265 7.78 6.61 22.69
C ALA A 265 6.33 6.26 23.02
N ASP A 266 5.41 7.13 22.63
CA ASP A 266 3.96 6.93 22.73
C ASP A 266 3.44 6.06 21.61
N VAL A 267 4.06 6.19 20.42
CA VAL A 267 3.64 5.50 19.20
C VAL A 267 4.84 4.85 18.55
N PHE A 268 4.65 3.62 18.08
CA PHE A 268 5.57 2.92 17.19
C PHE A 268 4.90 2.72 15.83
N LEU A 269 5.57 3.12 14.76
CA LEU A 269 5.19 2.83 13.38
C LEU A 269 6.24 1.92 12.74
N GLY A 270 5.84 0.70 12.41
CA GLY A 270 6.65 -0.29 11.71
C GLY A 270 6.28 -0.39 10.24
N CYS A 271 7.24 -0.09 9.36
CA CYS A 271 7.18 -0.28 7.91
C CYS A 271 8.51 -0.88 7.43
N SER A 272 8.97 -1.96 8.07
CA SER A 272 10.35 -2.45 7.89
C SER A 272 10.44 -3.96 7.73
N ALA A 273 10.92 -4.64 8.75
CA ALA A 273 11.22 -6.07 8.69
C ALA A 273 10.65 -6.81 9.89
N PRO A 274 10.35 -8.12 9.74
CA PRO A 274 9.85 -8.95 10.84
C PRO A 274 10.74 -8.94 12.08
N GLY A 275 10.12 -8.89 13.26
CA GLY A 275 10.79 -9.14 14.54
C GLY A 275 11.78 -8.09 15.01
N VAL A 276 11.84 -6.91 14.38
CA VAL A 276 12.80 -5.85 14.76
C VAL A 276 12.41 -5.14 16.07
N LEU A 277 11.13 -5.15 16.44
CA LEU A 277 10.65 -4.61 17.71
C LEU A 277 10.59 -5.73 18.75
N THR A 278 11.43 -5.67 19.78
CA THR A 278 11.48 -6.71 20.80
C THR A 278 10.55 -6.41 21.98
N ALA A 279 10.19 -7.45 22.74
CA ALA A 279 9.41 -7.30 23.97
C ALA A 279 10.05 -6.32 24.98
N ASP A 280 11.39 -6.33 25.08
CA ASP A 280 12.11 -5.42 25.99
C ASP A 280 12.06 -3.98 25.51
N MET A 281 12.12 -3.71 24.22
CA MET A 281 11.87 -2.36 23.68
C MET A 281 10.45 -1.89 24.02
N VAL A 282 9.44 -2.74 23.81
CA VAL A 282 8.03 -2.40 24.13
C VAL A 282 7.84 -2.03 25.60
N LYS A 283 8.53 -2.70 26.54
CA LYS A 283 8.49 -2.37 27.96
C LYS A 283 8.98 -0.95 28.26
N THR A 284 9.87 -0.39 27.43
CA THR A 284 10.44 0.95 27.62
C THR A 284 9.59 2.07 27.06
N MET A 285 8.52 1.77 26.32
CA MET A 285 7.60 2.75 25.76
C MET A 285 6.82 3.51 26.85
N ALA A 286 6.24 4.63 26.49
CA ALA A 286 5.36 5.41 27.36
C ALA A 286 4.13 4.61 27.81
N ALA A 287 3.36 5.10 28.77
CA ALA A 287 2.12 4.48 29.21
C ALA A 287 1.11 4.38 28.07
N SER A 288 0.36 3.27 28.00
CA SER A 288 -0.66 3.00 26.96
C SER A 288 -0.14 3.27 25.55
N PRO A 289 0.95 2.58 25.10
CA PRO A 289 1.53 2.85 23.81
C PRO A 289 0.66 2.31 22.66
N LEU A 290 0.66 3.02 21.54
CA LEU A 290 0.09 2.57 20.28
C LEU A 290 1.18 1.95 19.40
N ILE A 291 1.00 0.71 19.00
CA ILE A 291 1.96 -0.05 18.19
C ILE A 291 1.31 -0.40 16.85
N LEU A 292 1.78 0.21 15.78
CA LEU A 292 1.38 -0.07 14.40
C LEU A 292 2.50 -0.89 13.74
N ALA A 293 2.43 -2.22 13.83
CA ALA A 293 3.44 -3.14 13.31
C ALA A 293 3.00 -3.67 11.94
N LEU A 294 3.31 -2.91 10.87
CA LEU A 294 2.67 -3.07 9.56
C LEU A 294 3.47 -3.89 8.55
N ALA A 295 4.64 -4.43 8.92
CA ALA A 295 5.40 -5.32 8.04
C ALA A 295 4.62 -6.58 7.68
N ASN A 296 4.72 -7.00 6.42
CA ASN A 296 4.06 -8.18 5.86
C ASN A 296 5.09 -9.15 5.22
N PRO A 297 4.88 -10.48 5.29
CA PRO A 297 3.75 -11.20 5.94
C PRO A 297 3.85 -11.31 7.47
N GLU A 298 5.01 -11.07 8.06
CA GLU A 298 5.24 -11.10 9.51
C GLU A 298 5.50 -9.68 10.02
N PRO A 299 4.81 -9.26 11.13
CA PRO A 299 4.97 -7.93 11.70
C PRO A 299 6.30 -7.73 12.42
N GLU A 300 6.66 -6.48 12.70
CA GLU A 300 7.83 -6.11 13.51
C GLU A 300 7.80 -6.72 14.91
N ILE A 301 6.61 -6.92 15.45
CA ILE A 301 6.35 -7.69 16.67
C ILE A 301 4.96 -8.34 16.57
N ARG A 302 4.85 -9.58 16.99
CA ARG A 302 3.55 -10.25 17.04
C ARG A 302 2.68 -9.69 18.17
N PRO A 303 1.34 -9.55 17.95
CA PRO A 303 0.42 -8.99 18.95
C PRO A 303 0.47 -9.68 20.31
N GLU A 304 0.57 -11.00 20.35
CA GLU A 304 0.65 -11.78 21.59
C GLU A 304 1.91 -11.46 22.40
N VAL A 305 3.05 -11.20 21.71
CA VAL A 305 4.31 -10.84 22.36
C VAL A 305 4.25 -9.42 22.92
N ALA A 306 3.70 -8.47 22.16
CA ALA A 306 3.53 -7.08 22.59
C ALA A 306 2.57 -7.01 23.79
N LYS A 307 1.44 -7.70 23.73
CA LYS A 307 0.45 -7.74 24.81
C LYS A 307 0.98 -8.41 26.07
N ALA A 308 1.80 -9.45 25.95
CA ALA A 308 2.47 -10.07 27.10
C ALA A 308 3.48 -9.13 27.76
N ALA A 309 4.21 -8.32 26.97
CA ALA A 309 5.16 -7.32 27.48
C ALA A 309 4.48 -6.09 28.09
N ARG A 310 3.40 -5.61 27.47
CA ARG A 310 2.62 -4.43 27.85
C ARG A 310 1.13 -4.66 27.62
N PRO A 311 0.39 -5.15 28.62
CA PRO A 311 -1.05 -5.40 28.51
C PRO A 311 -1.87 -4.14 28.17
N ASP A 312 -1.37 -2.96 28.54
CA ASP A 312 -1.98 -1.65 28.29
C ASP A 312 -1.76 -1.13 26.85
N CYS A 313 -0.93 -1.78 26.02
CA CYS A 313 -0.70 -1.31 24.65
C CYS A 313 -1.93 -1.54 23.76
N ILE A 314 -2.15 -0.64 22.80
CA ILE A 314 -2.99 -0.90 21.62
C ILE A 314 -2.05 -1.35 20.50
N ILE A 315 -2.31 -2.51 19.90
CA ILE A 315 -1.51 -3.01 18.79
C ILE A 315 -2.38 -3.31 17.58
N ALA A 316 -1.90 -2.92 16.41
CA ALA A 316 -2.46 -3.22 15.10
C ALA A 316 -1.38 -3.80 14.17
N THR A 317 -1.79 -4.60 13.20
CA THR A 317 -0.93 -5.20 12.18
C THR A 317 -1.53 -5.05 10.78
N GLY A 318 -0.73 -5.28 9.74
CA GLY A 318 -1.22 -5.37 8.37
C GLY A 318 -1.96 -6.66 8.03
N ARG A 319 -2.02 -7.63 8.95
CA ARG A 319 -2.61 -8.96 8.73
C ARG A 319 -4.09 -8.98 9.03
N SER A 320 -4.87 -9.67 8.16
CA SER A 320 -6.32 -9.83 8.32
C SER A 320 -6.74 -10.93 9.31
N ASP A 321 -5.80 -11.74 9.78
CA ASP A 321 -6.04 -12.81 10.76
C ASP A 321 -5.84 -12.34 12.21
N TYR A 322 -5.48 -11.07 12.43
CA TYR A 322 -5.42 -10.44 13.75
C TYR A 322 -6.54 -9.40 13.92
N PRO A 323 -7.00 -9.16 15.17
CA PRO A 323 -7.79 -7.96 15.47
C PRO A 323 -7.03 -6.68 15.14
N ASN A 324 -7.74 -5.56 14.91
CA ASN A 324 -7.12 -4.28 14.56
C ASN A 324 -6.24 -4.37 13.30
N GLN A 325 -6.83 -4.79 12.21
CA GLN A 325 -6.16 -4.77 10.92
C GLN A 325 -5.97 -3.33 10.44
N VAL A 326 -4.71 -2.95 10.14
CA VAL A 326 -4.31 -1.68 9.53
C VAL A 326 -3.52 -2.00 8.27
N ASN A 327 -4.24 -2.14 7.15
CA ASN A 327 -3.70 -2.49 5.85
C ASN A 327 -4.31 -1.59 4.77
N ASN A 328 -3.50 -1.23 3.81
CA ASN A 328 -3.90 -0.44 2.65
C ASN A 328 -4.90 -1.17 1.72
#